data_c0ca4e1aff50949c37a508de864f6df9
#
_entry.id   c0ca4e1aff50949c37a508de864f6df9
#
_cell.length_a   1.000
_cell.length_b   1.000
_cell.length_c   1.000
_cell.angle_alpha   90.00
_cell.angle_beta   90.00
_cell.angle_gamma   90.00
#
_symmetry.space_group_name_H-M   'P 1'
#
loop_
_entity.id
_entity.type
_entity.pdbx_description
1 polymer ?
#
loop_
_entity_poly.entity_id
_entity_poly.type
_entity_poly.pdbx_seq_one_letter_code
_entity_poly.pdbx_strand_id
1 'polypeptide(L)'
;MDKFTKSFEADTSKILNIVINSLYSDRDIFLRELLSNASDAIQKRRFQGQTTPILLNSEDDQIEIVINKKKKYIEIKDNGIGLNDEELSETLGTIAKSGTAGFLKEIEDNKDSKSAAQSLIGKFGVGFYSAFMVADTVEVTTQKAGTNVAYTWVSDGQTGYDISKAEIDHPIGTSVRLFIKKD
;
A
#
# COMPACT_ATOMS: atom_id res chain seq x y z
N MET A 1 21.79 -12.13 0.81
CA MET A 1 20.55 -11.32 0.85
C MET A 1 19.48 -12.03 0.05
N ASP A 2 18.49 -12.57 0.72
CA ASP A 2 17.44 -13.30 0.00
C ASP A 2 16.43 -12.29 -0.53
N LYS A 3 16.56 -11.96 -1.81
CA LYS A 3 15.61 -11.15 -2.55
C LYS A 3 14.61 -12.08 -3.22
N PHE A 4 13.33 -11.89 -2.94
CA PHE A 4 12.26 -12.65 -3.58
C PHE A 4 11.61 -11.77 -4.64
N THR A 5 11.69 -12.21 -5.89
CA THR A 5 10.98 -11.60 -7.01
C THR A 5 9.73 -12.45 -7.31
N LYS A 6 8.57 -11.83 -7.28
CA LYS A 6 7.31 -12.46 -7.65
C LYS A 6 6.64 -11.65 -8.76
N SER A 7 6.08 -12.36 -9.74
CA SER A 7 5.20 -11.74 -10.72
C SER A 7 3.79 -11.58 -10.16
N PHE A 8 3.08 -10.53 -10.59
CA PHE A 8 1.65 -10.44 -10.31
C PHE A 8 0.91 -11.55 -11.04
N GLU A 9 -0.13 -12.09 -10.40
CA GLU A 9 -1.08 -12.95 -11.10
C GLU A 9 -1.72 -12.16 -12.27
N ALA A 10 -2.10 -12.85 -13.37
CA ALA A 10 -2.65 -12.20 -14.56
C ALA A 10 -3.87 -11.32 -14.26
N ASP A 11 -4.71 -11.75 -13.33
CA ASP A 11 -5.87 -11.00 -12.88
C ASP A 11 -5.49 -9.72 -12.11
N THR A 12 -4.37 -9.74 -11.37
CA THR A 12 -3.84 -8.57 -10.66
C THR A 12 -3.43 -7.47 -11.62
N SER A 13 -2.70 -7.79 -12.69
CA SER A 13 -2.31 -6.81 -13.71
C SER A 13 -3.51 -6.18 -14.40
N LYS A 14 -4.55 -6.97 -14.66
CA LYS A 14 -5.81 -6.49 -15.26
C LYS A 14 -6.54 -5.53 -14.30
N ILE A 15 -6.62 -5.86 -13.02
CA ILE A 15 -7.23 -4.99 -12.01
C ILE A 15 -6.46 -3.68 -11.87
N LEU A 16 -5.12 -3.73 -11.82
CA LEU A 16 -4.28 -2.55 -11.76
C LEU A 16 -4.54 -1.59 -12.92
N ASN A 17 -4.61 -2.12 -14.15
CA ASN A 17 -4.92 -1.33 -15.32
C ASN A 17 -6.31 -0.68 -15.24
N ILE A 18 -7.31 -1.39 -14.75
CA ILE A 18 -8.66 -0.87 -14.57
C ILE A 18 -8.68 0.22 -13.50
N VAL A 19 -8.05 0.00 -12.35
CA VAL A 19 -7.98 1.00 -11.27
C VAL A 19 -7.27 2.26 -11.74
N ILE A 20 -6.11 2.12 -12.40
CA ILE A 20 -5.34 3.25 -12.93
C ILE A 20 -6.17 4.04 -13.96
N ASN A 21 -6.84 3.37 -14.88
CA ASN A 21 -7.58 4.01 -15.96
C ASN A 21 -8.93 4.59 -15.50
N SER A 22 -9.65 3.90 -14.61
CA SER A 22 -10.97 4.34 -14.14
C SER A 22 -10.89 5.58 -13.25
N LEU A 23 -9.79 5.75 -12.54
CA LEU A 23 -9.59 6.84 -11.57
C LEU A 23 -8.74 7.99 -12.11
N TYR A 24 -8.36 7.93 -13.38
CA TYR A 24 -7.43 8.88 -14.00
C TYR A 24 -7.84 10.36 -13.83
N SER A 25 -9.12 10.64 -13.64
CA SER A 25 -9.64 11.99 -13.47
C SER A 25 -9.57 12.53 -12.03
N ASP A 26 -9.35 11.67 -11.02
CA ASP A 26 -9.24 12.06 -9.61
C ASP A 26 -7.92 11.50 -9.03
N ARG A 27 -6.83 12.18 -9.37
CA ARG A 27 -5.49 11.76 -8.97
C ARG A 27 -5.28 11.83 -7.45
N ASP A 28 -6.03 12.65 -6.74
CA ASP A 28 -5.88 12.86 -5.30
C ASP A 28 -6.34 11.65 -4.48
N ILE A 29 -7.04 10.71 -5.10
CA ILE A 29 -7.52 9.52 -4.43
C ILE A 29 -6.39 8.68 -3.81
N PHE A 30 -5.20 8.67 -4.44
CA PHE A 30 -4.06 7.92 -3.91
C PHE A 30 -3.68 8.39 -2.50
N LEU A 31 -3.68 9.69 -2.27
CA LEU A 31 -3.33 10.26 -0.97
C LEU A 31 -4.36 9.88 0.09
N ARG A 32 -5.62 9.98 -0.23
CA ARG A 32 -6.73 9.61 0.66
C ARG A 32 -6.65 8.13 1.05
N GLU A 33 -6.41 7.25 0.08
CA GLU A 33 -6.29 5.81 0.32
C GLU A 33 -5.07 5.46 1.16
N LEU A 34 -3.92 6.05 0.89
CA LEU A 34 -2.71 5.82 1.68
C LEU A 34 -2.82 6.36 3.11
N LEU A 35 -3.45 7.51 3.31
CA LEU A 35 -3.72 8.04 4.64
C LEU A 35 -4.72 7.16 5.41
N SER A 36 -5.73 6.65 4.75
CA SER A 36 -6.68 5.70 5.34
C SER A 36 -5.97 4.42 5.79
N ASN A 37 -5.11 3.85 4.95
CA ASN A 37 -4.31 2.67 5.30
C ASN A 37 -3.38 2.93 6.49
N ALA A 38 -2.75 4.09 6.54
CA ALA A 38 -1.90 4.50 7.66
C ALA A 38 -2.69 4.62 8.97
N SER A 39 -3.86 5.24 8.92
CA SER A 39 -4.78 5.33 10.05
C SER A 39 -5.23 3.96 10.55
N ASP A 40 -5.59 3.06 9.65
CA ASP A 40 -6.01 1.70 9.98
C ASP A 40 -4.87 0.90 10.64
N ALA A 41 -3.65 1.06 10.18
CA ALA A 41 -2.47 0.43 10.78
C ALA A 41 -2.21 0.91 12.22
N ILE A 42 -2.41 2.19 12.48
CA ILE A 42 -2.31 2.77 13.83
C ILE A 42 -3.41 2.22 14.74
N GLN A 43 -4.64 2.19 14.29
CA GLN A 43 -5.77 1.65 15.04
C GLN A 43 -5.57 0.16 15.34
N LYS A 44 -5.08 -0.61 14.37
CA LYS A 44 -4.77 -2.02 14.56
C LYS A 44 -3.69 -2.23 15.64
N ARG A 45 -2.66 -1.40 15.65
CA ARG A 45 -1.62 -1.43 16.70
C ARG A 45 -2.18 -1.15 18.07
N ARG A 46 -3.01 -0.11 18.21
CA ARG A 46 -3.72 0.21 19.46
C ARG A 46 -4.59 -0.94 19.93
N PHE A 47 -5.38 -1.51 19.04
CA PHE A 47 -6.28 -2.61 19.35
C PHE A 47 -5.53 -3.86 19.84
N GLN A 48 -4.49 -4.27 19.12
CA GLN A 48 -3.66 -5.41 19.52
C GLN A 48 -2.88 -5.13 20.81
N GLY A 49 -2.47 -3.90 21.03
CA GLY A 49 -1.78 -3.46 22.24
C GLY A 49 -2.63 -3.52 23.51
N GLN A 50 -3.95 -3.56 23.41
CA GLN A 50 -4.83 -3.73 24.57
C GLN A 50 -4.64 -5.10 25.23
N THR A 51 -4.39 -6.13 24.43
CA THR A 51 -4.10 -7.49 24.93
C THR A 51 -2.61 -7.80 25.01
N THR A 52 -1.78 -7.11 24.25
CA THR A 52 -0.33 -7.29 24.17
C THR A 52 0.37 -5.93 24.31
N PRO A 53 0.53 -5.41 25.52
CA PRO A 53 0.98 -4.03 25.77
C PRO A 53 2.33 -3.66 25.16
N ILE A 54 3.22 -4.64 24.93
CA ILE A 54 4.53 -4.41 24.30
C ILE A 54 4.42 -3.89 22.85
N LEU A 55 3.27 -4.08 22.22
CA LEU A 55 3.02 -3.58 20.85
C LEU A 55 2.68 -2.09 20.82
N LEU A 56 2.23 -1.51 21.96
CA LEU A 56 1.86 -0.10 22.01
C LEU A 56 3.04 0.81 21.66
N ASN A 57 2.74 1.94 21.03
CA ASN A 57 3.71 3.00 20.83
C ASN A 57 4.18 3.58 22.16
N SER A 58 5.48 3.83 22.27
CA SER A 58 6.06 4.67 23.34
C SER A 58 5.91 6.17 23.06
N GLU A 59 5.59 6.52 21.83
CA GLU A 59 5.39 7.87 21.33
C GLU A 59 3.93 8.06 20.88
N ASP A 60 3.57 9.29 20.57
CA ASP A 60 2.25 9.60 20.03
C ASP A 60 2.06 8.94 18.65
N ASP A 61 0.84 8.54 18.37
CA ASP A 61 0.48 8.04 17.03
C ASP A 61 0.64 9.14 16.01
N GLN A 62 1.32 8.82 14.91
CA GLN A 62 1.74 9.83 13.94
C GLN A 62 1.63 9.32 12.50
N ILE A 63 1.16 10.21 11.64
CA ILE A 63 1.28 10.09 10.19
C ILE A 63 2.06 11.29 9.68
N GLU A 64 3.15 11.04 8.95
CA GLU A 64 4.00 12.07 8.38
C GLU A 64 3.99 11.98 6.86
N ILE A 65 3.88 13.14 6.20
CA ILE A 65 4.01 13.25 4.74
C ILE A 65 5.29 14.00 4.43
N VAL A 66 6.19 13.36 3.68
CA VAL A 66 7.47 13.94 3.24
C VAL A 66 7.44 14.14 1.73
N ILE A 67 7.80 15.35 1.29
CA ILE A 67 7.93 15.69 -0.13
C ILE A 67 9.39 15.99 -0.43
N ASN A 68 10.01 15.21 -1.30
CA ASN A 68 11.37 15.42 -1.77
C ASN A 68 11.40 15.82 -3.24
N LYS A 69 11.52 17.12 -3.48
CA LYS A 69 11.52 17.69 -4.84
C LYS A 69 12.75 17.29 -5.66
N LYS A 70 13.92 17.11 -5.00
CA LYS A 70 15.15 16.72 -5.69
C LYS A 70 15.10 15.30 -6.21
N LYS A 71 14.64 14.38 -5.38
CA LYS A 71 14.51 12.95 -5.72
C LYS A 71 13.14 12.62 -6.32
N LYS A 72 12.24 13.59 -6.43
CA LYS A 72 10.90 13.47 -7.01
C LYS A 72 10.07 12.35 -6.40
N TYR A 73 9.99 12.29 -5.06
CA TYR A 73 9.11 11.37 -4.38
C TYR A 73 8.23 12.05 -3.32
N ILE A 74 7.11 11.44 -3.06
CA ILE A 74 6.24 11.68 -1.91
C ILE A 74 6.30 10.42 -1.04
N GLU A 75 6.42 10.58 0.27
CA GLU A 75 6.47 9.47 1.22
C GLU A 75 5.43 9.69 2.32
N ILE A 76 4.64 8.67 2.59
CA ILE A 76 3.68 8.64 3.69
C ILE A 76 4.20 7.64 4.72
N LYS A 77 4.44 8.11 5.93
CA LYS A 77 4.95 7.31 7.04
C LYS A 77 3.91 7.23 8.15
N ASP A 78 3.75 6.04 8.71
CA ASP A 78 2.98 5.83 9.93
C ASP A 78 3.79 5.03 10.96
N ASN A 79 3.44 5.17 12.22
CA ASN A 79 3.95 4.35 13.30
C ASN A 79 2.91 3.32 13.78
N GLY A 80 2.15 2.78 12.84
CA GLY A 80 1.18 1.72 13.06
C GLY A 80 1.80 0.35 13.30
N ILE A 81 1.02 -0.70 13.12
CA ILE A 81 1.41 -2.08 13.42
C ILE A 81 2.57 -2.61 12.57
N GLY A 82 2.74 -2.08 11.36
CA GLY A 82 3.69 -2.61 10.38
C GLY A 82 3.31 -3.99 9.83
N LEU A 83 4.15 -4.50 8.95
CA LEU A 83 3.95 -5.78 8.25
C LEU A 83 5.23 -6.60 8.31
N ASN A 84 5.11 -7.93 8.39
CA ASN A 84 6.21 -8.84 8.12
C ASN A 84 6.24 -9.20 6.62
N ASP A 85 7.16 -10.05 6.19
CA ASP A 85 7.35 -10.44 4.79
C ASP A 85 6.17 -11.24 4.23
N GLU A 86 5.57 -12.13 5.02
CA GLU A 86 4.37 -12.88 4.62
C GLU A 86 3.18 -11.94 4.42
N GLU A 87 2.93 -11.05 5.38
CA GLU A 87 1.86 -10.06 5.33
C GLU A 87 2.05 -9.07 4.17
N LEU A 88 3.29 -8.66 3.87
CA LEU A 88 3.59 -7.85 2.68
C LEU A 88 3.18 -8.56 1.40
N SER A 89 3.55 -9.84 1.27
CA SER A 89 3.19 -10.65 0.10
C SER A 89 1.69 -10.82 -0.03
N GLU A 90 1.00 -11.05 1.07
CA GLU A 90 -0.46 -11.23 1.08
C GLU A 90 -1.22 -9.93 0.84
N THR A 91 -0.78 -8.85 1.47
CA THR A 91 -1.48 -7.56 1.44
C THR A 91 -1.19 -6.78 0.15
N LEU A 92 0.06 -6.71 -0.29
CA LEU A 92 0.48 -5.92 -1.44
C LEU A 92 0.72 -6.75 -2.70
N GLY A 93 0.97 -8.03 -2.57
CA GLY A 93 1.23 -8.94 -3.70
C GLY A 93 -0.02 -9.61 -4.27
N THR A 94 -1.12 -9.55 -3.56
CA THR A 94 -2.36 -10.22 -3.95
C THR A 94 -3.53 -9.25 -3.83
N ILE A 95 -4.16 -8.93 -4.94
CA ILE A 95 -5.44 -8.23 -4.94
C ILE A 95 -6.51 -9.29 -4.69
N ALA A 96 -7.19 -9.20 -3.55
CA ALA A 96 -8.41 -9.93 -3.18
C ALA A 96 -8.60 -11.30 -3.87
N LYS A 97 -7.93 -12.34 -3.39
CA LYS A 97 -8.00 -13.72 -3.92
C LYS A 97 -9.43 -14.23 -4.18
N SER A 98 -10.42 -13.73 -3.45
CA SER A 98 -11.80 -14.22 -3.51
C SER A 98 -12.81 -13.27 -4.16
N GLY A 99 -12.40 -12.06 -4.52
CA GLY A 99 -13.31 -11.01 -5.00
C GLY A 99 -13.02 -10.47 -6.41
N THR A 100 -11.98 -10.95 -7.08
CA THR A 100 -11.49 -10.39 -8.33
C THR A 100 -12.55 -10.36 -9.43
N ALA A 101 -13.26 -11.46 -9.65
CA ALA A 101 -14.31 -11.53 -10.66
C ALA A 101 -15.51 -10.64 -10.31
N GLY A 102 -15.90 -10.59 -9.04
CA GLY A 102 -16.94 -9.70 -8.53
C GLY A 102 -16.58 -8.23 -8.69
N PHE A 103 -15.34 -7.86 -8.36
CA PHE A 103 -14.82 -6.50 -8.51
C PHE A 103 -14.82 -6.04 -9.98
N LEU A 104 -14.32 -6.88 -10.89
CA LEU A 104 -14.31 -6.59 -12.32
C LEU A 104 -15.72 -6.37 -12.87
N LYS A 105 -16.66 -7.22 -12.48
CA LYS A 105 -18.06 -7.11 -12.89
C LYS A 105 -18.71 -5.83 -12.37
N GLU A 106 -18.55 -5.53 -11.08
CA GLU A 106 -19.13 -4.33 -10.48
C GLU A 106 -18.52 -3.04 -11.06
N ILE A 107 -17.22 -3.03 -11.43
CA ILE A 107 -16.61 -1.90 -12.14
C ILE A 107 -17.17 -1.75 -13.56
N GLU A 108 -17.35 -2.84 -14.28
CA GLU A 108 -17.94 -2.80 -15.60
C GLU A 108 -19.37 -2.25 -15.59
N ASP A 109 -20.17 -2.66 -14.60
CA ASP A 109 -21.54 -2.20 -14.41
C ASP A 109 -21.65 -0.72 -13.99
N ASN A 110 -20.58 -0.15 -13.42
CA ASN A 110 -20.54 1.22 -12.86
C ASN A 110 -19.52 2.15 -13.55
N LYS A 111 -19.13 1.86 -14.77
CA LYS A 111 -18.10 2.63 -15.53
C LYS A 111 -18.35 4.14 -15.58
N ASP A 112 -19.62 4.55 -15.53
CA ASP A 112 -20.03 5.94 -15.68
C ASP A 112 -20.16 6.71 -14.35
N SER A 113 -19.94 6.03 -13.20
CA SER A 113 -20.07 6.64 -11.88
C SER A 113 -18.74 6.65 -11.12
N LYS A 114 -18.14 7.83 -11.00
CA LYS A 114 -16.88 8.03 -10.23
C LYS A 114 -17.04 7.67 -8.75
N SER A 115 -18.16 8.03 -8.14
CA SER A 115 -18.41 7.77 -6.72
C SER A 115 -18.58 6.27 -6.44
N ALA A 116 -19.22 5.54 -7.36
CA ALA A 116 -19.37 4.09 -7.26
C ALA A 116 -18.00 3.39 -7.41
N ALA A 117 -17.15 3.82 -8.35
CA ALA A 117 -15.81 3.28 -8.52
C ALA A 117 -14.94 3.49 -7.27
N GLN A 118 -14.98 4.67 -6.64
CA GLN A 118 -14.27 4.96 -5.39
C GLN A 118 -14.74 4.08 -4.22
N SER A 119 -16.04 3.87 -4.09
CA SER A 119 -16.61 2.99 -3.07
C SER A 119 -16.16 1.54 -3.26
N LEU A 120 -16.09 1.07 -4.51
CA LEU A 120 -15.64 -0.27 -4.86
C LEU A 120 -14.16 -0.50 -4.52
N ILE A 121 -13.31 0.49 -4.73
CA ILE A 121 -11.89 0.43 -4.38
C ILE A 121 -11.70 0.20 -2.88
N GLY A 122 -12.39 0.95 -2.04
CA GLY A 122 -12.38 0.75 -0.58
C GLY A 122 -12.94 -0.61 -0.17
N LYS A 123 -14.08 -1.01 -0.77
CA LYS A 123 -14.75 -2.29 -0.48
C LYS A 123 -13.87 -3.52 -0.77
N PHE A 124 -13.08 -3.50 -1.85
CA PHE A 124 -12.22 -4.61 -2.27
C PHE A 124 -10.76 -4.49 -1.83
N GLY A 125 -10.41 -3.45 -1.08
CA GLY A 125 -9.08 -3.28 -0.51
C GLY A 125 -7.98 -3.03 -1.55
N VAL A 126 -8.32 -2.44 -2.70
CA VAL A 126 -7.38 -2.17 -3.80
C VAL A 126 -6.85 -0.72 -3.80
N GLY A 127 -7.16 0.04 -2.76
CA GLY A 127 -6.82 1.47 -2.66
C GLY A 127 -5.32 1.76 -2.72
N PHE A 128 -4.49 0.88 -2.17
CA PHE A 128 -3.03 1.01 -2.24
C PHE A 128 -2.53 1.17 -3.69
N TYR A 129 -3.11 0.43 -4.63
CA TYR A 129 -2.67 0.44 -6.03
C TYR A 129 -2.97 1.74 -6.76
N SER A 130 -3.82 2.61 -6.21
CA SER A 130 -4.03 3.96 -6.73
C SER A 130 -2.75 4.80 -6.74
N ALA A 131 -1.73 4.44 -5.94
CA ALA A 131 -0.41 5.05 -5.96
C ALA A 131 0.25 5.01 -7.34
N PHE A 132 0.01 3.96 -8.13
CA PHE A 132 0.55 3.83 -9.49
C PHE A 132 -0.10 4.76 -10.53
N MET A 133 -1.16 5.49 -10.16
CA MET A 133 -1.68 6.58 -10.98
C MET A 133 -0.69 7.74 -11.09
N VAL A 134 0.08 7.98 -10.05
CA VAL A 134 1.01 9.11 -9.93
C VAL A 134 2.48 8.70 -9.88
N ALA A 135 2.78 7.44 -9.63
CA ALA A 135 4.13 6.93 -9.44
C ALA A 135 4.53 5.90 -10.49
N ASP A 136 5.77 5.98 -10.96
CA ASP A 136 6.40 4.94 -11.80
C ASP A 136 6.87 3.75 -10.97
N THR A 137 7.28 4.03 -9.73
CA THR A 137 7.74 3.03 -8.77
C THR A 137 7.20 3.37 -7.39
N VAL A 138 6.77 2.35 -6.67
CA VAL A 138 6.36 2.43 -5.26
C VAL A 138 7.27 1.54 -4.43
N GLU A 139 7.82 2.11 -3.37
CA GLU A 139 8.66 1.41 -2.39
C GLU A 139 7.96 1.46 -1.03
N VAL A 140 7.77 0.31 -0.42
CA VAL A 140 7.22 0.19 0.93
C VAL A 140 8.29 -0.39 1.83
N THR A 141 8.66 0.35 2.89
CA THR A 141 9.54 -0.16 3.95
C THR A 141 8.75 -0.25 5.24
N THR A 142 8.82 -1.39 5.91
CA THR A 142 7.97 -1.67 7.05
C THR A 142 8.67 -2.56 8.07
N GLN A 143 8.40 -2.29 9.35
CA GLN A 143 8.77 -3.17 10.45
C GLN A 143 7.54 -3.44 11.31
N LYS A 144 7.23 -4.71 11.51
CA LYS A 144 6.10 -5.11 12.34
C LYS A 144 6.39 -4.92 13.82
N ALA A 145 5.41 -4.39 14.57
CA ALA A 145 5.49 -4.29 16.02
C ALA A 145 5.74 -5.67 16.65
N GLY A 146 6.64 -5.71 17.63
CA GLY A 146 7.07 -6.95 18.27
C GLY A 146 8.19 -7.69 17.54
N THR A 147 8.70 -7.15 16.44
CA THR A 147 9.84 -7.70 15.68
C THR A 147 10.98 -6.68 15.59
N ASN A 148 12.15 -7.16 15.20
CA ASN A 148 13.35 -6.35 14.98
C ASN A 148 13.87 -6.41 13.55
N VAL A 149 13.03 -6.86 12.62
CA VAL A 149 13.39 -7.00 11.20
C VAL A 149 12.46 -6.14 10.37
N ALA A 150 13.05 -5.28 9.54
CA ALA A 150 12.33 -4.50 8.54
C ALA A 150 12.46 -5.14 7.16
N TYR A 151 11.44 -4.94 6.33
CA TYR A 151 11.38 -5.43 4.96
C TYR A 151 11.07 -4.28 4.01
N THR A 152 11.55 -4.44 2.77
CA THR A 152 11.27 -3.52 1.66
C THR A 152 10.56 -4.27 0.55
N TRP A 153 9.45 -3.71 0.08
CA TRP A 153 8.68 -4.14 -1.08
C TRP A 153 8.80 -3.07 -2.15
N VAL A 154 9.11 -3.46 -3.38
CA VAL A 154 9.27 -2.53 -4.51
C VAL A 154 8.54 -3.06 -5.73
N SER A 155 7.79 -2.21 -6.41
CA SER A 155 7.09 -2.56 -7.65
C SER A 155 6.98 -1.36 -8.61
N ASP A 156 6.94 -1.69 -9.90
CA ASP A 156 6.57 -0.76 -10.97
C ASP A 156 5.05 -0.80 -11.31
N GLY A 157 4.30 -1.65 -10.62
CA GLY A 157 2.86 -1.84 -10.86
C GLY A 157 2.52 -2.61 -12.12
N GLN A 158 3.47 -3.17 -12.84
CA GLN A 158 3.26 -3.85 -14.12
C GLN A 158 3.76 -5.29 -14.13
N THR A 159 5.04 -5.49 -13.84
CA THR A 159 5.71 -6.79 -14.03
C THR A 159 5.67 -7.67 -12.80
N GLY A 160 5.62 -7.10 -11.61
CA GLY A 160 5.66 -7.83 -10.36
C GLY A 160 6.23 -6.96 -9.23
N TYR A 161 6.74 -7.61 -8.21
CA TYR A 161 7.32 -6.97 -7.05
C TYR A 161 8.49 -7.76 -6.48
N ASP A 162 9.37 -7.04 -5.80
CA ASP A 162 10.49 -7.60 -5.06
C ASP A 162 10.28 -7.39 -3.57
N ILE A 163 10.55 -8.40 -2.76
CA ILE A 163 10.62 -8.29 -1.29
C ILE A 163 12.02 -8.67 -0.85
N SER A 164 12.61 -7.85 0.01
CA SER A 164 13.92 -8.09 0.63
C SER A 164 13.95 -7.57 2.05
N LYS A 165 14.89 -8.05 2.86
CA LYS A 165 15.18 -7.39 4.14
C LYS A 165 15.69 -5.97 3.87
N ALA A 166 15.22 -5.00 4.64
CA ALA A 166 15.69 -3.64 4.52
C ALA A 166 17.18 -3.55 4.92
N GLU A 167 17.95 -2.79 4.18
CA GLU A 167 19.39 -2.57 4.44
C GLU A 167 19.64 -1.56 5.55
N ILE A 168 18.62 -0.77 5.88
CA ILE A 168 18.67 0.28 6.90
C ILE A 168 17.70 -0.03 8.03
N ASP A 169 18.02 0.42 9.22
CA ASP A 169 17.10 0.40 10.34
C ASP A 169 15.86 1.23 10.00
N HIS A 170 14.69 0.64 10.22
CA HIS A 170 13.41 1.30 10.05
C HIS A 170 12.62 1.20 11.35
N PRO A 171 12.04 2.29 11.85
CA PRO A 171 11.20 2.22 13.03
C PRO A 171 9.95 1.35 12.79
N ILE A 172 9.33 0.88 13.85
CA ILE A 172 8.07 0.14 13.74
C ILE A 172 7.02 1.02 13.05
N GLY A 173 6.34 0.44 12.08
CA GLY A 173 5.38 1.11 11.22
C GLY A 173 5.70 0.90 9.75
N THR A 174 5.13 1.73 8.90
CA THR A 174 5.23 1.61 7.45
C THR A 174 5.52 2.96 6.80
N SER A 175 6.45 2.95 5.84
CA SER A 175 6.73 4.07 4.95
C SER A 175 6.39 3.67 3.52
N VAL A 176 5.53 4.43 2.87
CA VAL A 176 5.16 4.24 1.46
C VAL A 176 5.75 5.40 0.66
N ARG A 177 6.74 5.13 -0.16
CA ARG A 177 7.43 6.11 -1.00
C ARG A 177 7.02 5.95 -2.46
N LEU A 178 6.49 7.03 -3.02
CA LEU A 178 6.02 7.10 -4.40
C LEU A 178 7.00 7.93 -5.23
N PHE A 179 7.70 7.30 -6.15
CA PHE A 179 8.55 8.00 -7.13
C PHE A 179 7.66 8.51 -8.25
N ILE A 180 7.45 9.83 -8.29
CA ILE A 180 6.45 10.48 -9.14
C ILE A 180 6.84 10.37 -10.61
N LYS A 181 5.86 10.06 -11.44
CA LYS A 181 5.99 9.99 -12.90
C LYS A 181 6.61 11.29 -13.46
N LYS A 182 7.41 11.14 -14.49
CA LYS A 182 7.83 12.27 -15.31
C LYS A 182 6.66 12.64 -16.22
N ASP A 183 6.32 13.92 -16.24
CA ASP A 183 5.36 14.47 -17.23
C ASP A 183 5.92 14.35 -18.64
#